data_adad5c26b1b702a3723b827cbeb1e6e7
#
_entry.id   adad5c26b1b702a3723b827cbeb1e6e7
#
_cell.length_a   1.000
_cell.length_b   1.000
_cell.length_c   1.000
_cell.angle_alpha   90.00
_cell.angle_beta   90.00
_cell.angle_gamma   90.00
#
_symmetry.space_group_name_H-M   'P 1'
#
loop_
_entity.id
_entity.type
_entity.pdbx_description
1 polymer ?
#
loop_
_entity_poly.entity_id
_entity_poly.type
_entity_poly.pdbx_seq_one_letter_code
_entity_poly.pdbx_strand_id
1 'polypeptide(L)'
;MQPVFRIHNLSVRIKGKTLLEIDALDIPAGSTAVIGPNGAGKSTLLRALIGQAGQGEITLLGEAAAPQIRAGKAAWVGQHGRYNIPMTVREYIVLAAFVQKGRLNHEWADELLNYFDLAALAEKRIGRLSGGEQQRANIIRALLQNAPVLLLDEPCNHLDIRHQHRLMQYLVRHKSRASSVMVLHDLNLAARYAEHIVLMDKGKIIAAGNAAAVMRPDLLEAVYGWPIRRCKDEEGIYFRS
;
A
#
# COMPACT_ATOMS: atom_id res chain seq x y z
N MET A 1 8.25 -18.79 -7.00
CA MET A 1 8.64 -17.93 -5.84
C MET A 1 7.54 -18.06 -4.79
N GLN A 2 7.91 -18.13 -3.52
CA GLN A 2 6.93 -18.21 -2.45
C GLN A 2 6.21 -16.86 -2.31
N PRO A 3 4.87 -16.81 -2.18
CA PRO A 3 4.15 -15.55 -2.02
C PRO A 3 4.48 -14.89 -0.69
N VAL A 4 4.44 -13.55 -0.64
CA VAL A 4 4.61 -12.81 0.62
C VAL A 4 3.37 -12.92 1.50
N PHE A 5 2.18 -12.95 0.90
CA PHE A 5 0.94 -13.33 1.58
C PHE A 5 0.26 -14.47 0.84
N ARG A 6 -0.28 -15.41 1.60
CA ARG A 6 -1.24 -16.40 1.12
C ARG A 6 -2.49 -16.32 1.97
N ILE A 7 -3.64 -16.28 1.32
CA ILE A 7 -4.94 -16.13 1.93
C ILE A 7 -5.79 -17.33 1.55
N HIS A 8 -6.45 -17.94 2.53
CA HIS A 8 -7.46 -18.98 2.32
C HIS A 8 -8.70 -18.70 3.17
N ASN A 9 -9.87 -18.83 2.55
CA ASN A 9 -11.20 -18.73 3.18
C ASN A 9 -11.35 -17.46 4.06
N LEU A 10 -10.87 -16.31 3.57
CA LEU A 10 -10.97 -15.05 4.29
C LEU A 10 -12.37 -14.46 4.16
N SER A 11 -13.01 -14.19 5.27
CA SER A 11 -14.30 -13.52 5.35
C SER A 11 -14.25 -12.39 6.37
N VAL A 12 -14.77 -11.21 5.97
CA VAL A 12 -14.94 -10.04 6.85
C VAL A 12 -16.41 -9.67 6.88
N ARG A 13 -17.02 -9.71 8.08
CA ARG A 13 -18.41 -9.36 8.31
C ARG A 13 -18.53 -8.27 9.36
N ILE A 14 -19.34 -7.25 9.09
CA ILE A 14 -19.65 -6.18 10.05
C ILE A 14 -21.17 -6.01 10.10
N LYS A 15 -21.74 -6.11 11.31
CA LYS A 15 -23.19 -5.98 11.55
C LYS A 15 -24.04 -6.84 10.60
N GLY A 16 -23.61 -8.09 10.39
CA GLY A 16 -24.33 -9.06 9.53
C GLY A 16 -24.08 -8.90 8.03
N LYS A 17 -23.43 -7.81 7.58
CA LYS A 17 -23.09 -7.59 6.18
C LYS A 17 -21.70 -8.13 5.87
N THR A 18 -21.58 -8.97 4.83
CA THR A 18 -20.29 -9.41 4.31
C THR A 18 -19.63 -8.27 3.53
N LEU A 19 -18.44 -7.85 3.94
CA LEU A 19 -17.64 -6.81 3.28
C LEU A 19 -16.54 -7.39 2.40
N LEU A 20 -16.08 -8.62 2.73
CA LEU A 20 -15.03 -9.30 2.00
C LEU A 20 -15.27 -10.81 2.07
N GLU A 21 -15.08 -11.48 0.95
CA GLU A 21 -15.16 -12.94 0.83
C GLU A 21 -14.16 -13.39 -0.23
N ILE A 22 -13.08 -14.03 0.19
CA ILE A 22 -11.97 -14.46 -0.64
C ILE A 22 -11.64 -15.91 -0.33
N ASP A 23 -11.86 -16.80 -1.29
CA ASP A 23 -11.58 -18.23 -1.15
C ASP A 23 -10.07 -18.46 -1.13
N ALA A 24 -9.35 -17.90 -2.09
CA ALA A 24 -7.90 -17.98 -2.17
C ALA A 24 -7.30 -16.75 -2.87
N LEU A 25 -6.14 -16.28 -2.37
CA LEU A 25 -5.33 -15.26 -3.03
C LEU A 25 -3.86 -15.42 -2.61
N ASP A 26 -2.98 -15.54 -3.59
CA ASP A 26 -1.53 -15.44 -3.41
C ASP A 26 -1.04 -14.06 -3.85
N ILE A 27 -0.34 -13.35 -2.98
CA ILE A 27 0.32 -12.07 -3.29
C ILE A 27 1.83 -12.34 -3.38
N PRO A 28 2.43 -12.21 -4.57
CA PRO A 28 3.85 -12.49 -4.77
C PRO A 28 4.75 -11.42 -4.15
N ALA A 29 6.06 -11.72 -4.07
CA ALA A 29 7.07 -10.71 -3.76
C ALA A 29 7.14 -9.65 -4.88
N GLY A 30 7.59 -8.43 -4.52
CA GLY A 30 7.67 -7.29 -5.43
C GLY A 30 6.57 -6.25 -5.15
N SER A 31 6.07 -5.59 -6.19
CA SER A 31 5.04 -4.56 -6.07
C SER A 31 3.68 -5.08 -6.53
N THR A 32 2.70 -5.08 -5.63
CA THR A 32 1.30 -5.45 -5.91
C THR A 32 0.41 -4.22 -5.75
N ALA A 33 -0.41 -3.91 -6.77
CA ALA A 33 -1.48 -2.93 -6.67
C ALA A 33 -2.84 -3.61 -6.50
N VAL A 34 -3.61 -3.16 -5.52
CA VAL A 34 -5.01 -3.54 -5.32
C VAL A 34 -5.87 -2.43 -5.89
N ILE A 35 -6.62 -2.72 -6.95
CA ILE A 35 -7.47 -1.77 -7.68
C ILE A 35 -8.94 -2.20 -7.65
N GLY A 36 -9.85 -1.30 -7.96
CA GLY A 36 -11.29 -1.51 -7.99
C GLY A 36 -12.06 -0.27 -7.56
N PRO A 37 -13.38 -0.22 -7.76
CA PRO A 37 -14.21 0.93 -7.41
C PRO A 37 -14.24 1.20 -5.90
N ASN A 38 -14.81 2.36 -5.52
CA ASN A 38 -15.06 2.66 -4.12
C ASN A 38 -16.03 1.65 -3.52
N GLY A 39 -15.73 1.18 -2.31
CA GLY A 39 -16.54 0.13 -1.66
C GLY A 39 -16.22 -1.30 -2.12
N ALA A 40 -15.26 -1.53 -3.03
CA ALA A 40 -14.87 -2.87 -3.46
C ALA A 40 -14.23 -3.75 -2.38
N GLY A 41 -13.85 -3.18 -1.22
CA GLY A 41 -13.23 -3.92 -0.12
C GLY A 41 -11.70 -3.82 -0.04
N LYS A 42 -11.06 -2.97 -0.84
CA LYS A 42 -9.60 -2.82 -0.92
C LYS A 42 -8.92 -2.54 0.43
N SER A 43 -9.34 -1.49 1.12
CA SER A 43 -8.82 -1.15 2.47
C SER A 43 -9.17 -2.22 3.51
N THR A 44 -10.30 -2.90 3.34
CA THR A 44 -10.71 -4.02 4.20
C THR A 44 -9.76 -5.20 4.00
N LEU A 45 -9.34 -5.50 2.77
CA LEU A 45 -8.34 -6.52 2.49
C LEU A 45 -7.01 -6.17 3.19
N LEU A 46 -6.50 -4.95 3.02
CA LEU A 46 -5.25 -4.56 3.68
C LEU A 46 -5.35 -4.66 5.21
N ARG A 47 -6.48 -4.25 5.81
CA ARG A 47 -6.72 -4.41 7.26
C ARG A 47 -6.76 -5.87 7.69
N ALA A 48 -7.32 -6.75 6.86
CA ALA A 48 -7.29 -8.19 7.14
C ALA A 48 -5.87 -8.74 7.09
N LEU A 49 -5.05 -8.32 6.13
CA LEU A 49 -3.64 -8.72 6.01
C LEU A 49 -2.81 -8.35 7.25
N ILE A 50 -3.13 -7.25 7.95
CA ILE A 50 -2.47 -6.87 9.21
C ILE A 50 -3.19 -7.39 10.47
N GLY A 51 -4.17 -8.28 10.31
CA GLY A 51 -4.87 -8.91 11.43
C GLY A 51 -5.86 -8.00 12.16
N GLN A 52 -6.31 -6.89 11.54
CA GLN A 52 -7.29 -5.97 12.14
C GLN A 52 -8.74 -6.31 11.78
N ALA A 53 -8.97 -7.24 10.86
CA ALA A 53 -10.31 -7.62 10.42
C ALA A 53 -10.35 -9.04 9.90
N GLY A 54 -11.52 -9.69 10.01
CA GLY A 54 -11.83 -10.93 9.34
C GLY A 54 -11.47 -12.21 10.08
N GLN A 55 -11.94 -13.31 9.49
CA GLN A 55 -11.64 -14.68 9.87
C GLN A 55 -11.19 -15.43 8.62
N GLY A 56 -10.21 -16.31 8.75
CA GLY A 56 -9.60 -17.05 7.65
C GLY A 56 -8.14 -17.35 7.92
N GLU A 57 -7.51 -18.07 7.03
CA GLU A 57 -6.10 -18.41 7.12
C GLU A 57 -5.27 -17.42 6.30
N ILE A 58 -4.39 -16.69 6.97
CA ILE A 58 -3.45 -15.77 6.31
C ILE A 58 -2.04 -16.15 6.75
N THR A 59 -1.17 -16.42 5.78
CA THR A 59 0.27 -16.54 6.03
C THR A 59 1.01 -15.32 5.51
N LEU A 60 2.06 -14.93 6.22
CA LEU A 60 3.01 -13.89 5.84
C LEU A 60 4.40 -14.51 5.81
N LEU A 61 5.06 -14.45 4.64
CA LEU A 61 6.38 -15.06 4.42
C LEU A 61 6.43 -16.56 4.72
N GLY A 62 5.32 -17.28 4.46
CA GLY A 62 5.19 -18.71 4.66
C GLY A 62 4.77 -19.16 6.05
N GLU A 63 4.62 -18.25 7.01
CA GLU A 63 4.21 -18.54 8.39
C GLU A 63 2.89 -17.85 8.74
N ALA A 64 2.23 -18.24 9.82
CA ALA A 64 1.00 -17.60 10.28
C ALA A 64 1.18 -16.07 10.42
N ALA A 65 0.30 -15.27 9.81
CA ALA A 65 0.51 -13.83 9.69
C ALA A 65 0.55 -13.10 11.04
N ALA A 66 -0.31 -13.47 12.01
CA ALA A 66 -0.42 -12.74 13.26
C ALA A 66 0.87 -12.69 14.10
N PRO A 67 1.65 -13.76 14.29
CA PRO A 67 2.97 -13.69 14.93
C PRO A 67 3.97 -12.84 14.14
N GLN A 68 3.99 -12.96 12.82
CA GLN A 68 4.92 -12.23 11.96
C GLN A 68 4.66 -10.72 11.98
N ILE A 69 3.39 -10.30 12.00
CA ILE A 69 3.00 -8.90 12.12
C ILE A 69 3.46 -8.34 13.47
N ARG A 70 3.23 -9.05 14.57
CA ARG A 70 3.74 -8.66 15.90
C ARG A 70 5.26 -8.59 15.97
N ALA A 71 5.94 -9.40 15.17
CA ALA A 71 7.41 -9.36 15.03
C ALA A 71 7.91 -8.23 14.11
N GLY A 72 7.02 -7.36 13.61
CA GLY A 72 7.39 -6.22 12.76
C GLY A 72 7.72 -6.59 11.31
N LYS A 73 7.25 -7.73 10.82
CA LYS A 73 7.48 -8.17 9.43
C LYS A 73 6.60 -7.46 8.40
N ALA A 74 5.61 -6.70 8.84
CA ALA A 74 4.79 -5.85 7.98
C ALA A 74 4.71 -4.44 8.58
N ALA A 75 4.95 -3.42 7.75
CA ALA A 75 4.70 -2.02 8.08
C ALA A 75 3.43 -1.55 7.39
N TRP A 76 2.69 -0.66 8.05
CA TRP A 76 1.39 -0.20 7.61
C TRP A 76 1.32 1.33 7.50
N VAL A 77 0.84 1.80 6.36
CA VAL A 77 0.38 3.18 6.14
C VAL A 77 -1.11 3.12 5.82
N GLY A 78 -1.95 3.48 6.78
CA GLY A 78 -3.40 3.53 6.58
C GLY A 78 -3.88 4.88 6.06
N GLN A 79 -5.17 4.95 5.74
CA GLN A 79 -5.83 6.23 5.48
C GLN A 79 -5.84 7.05 6.78
N HIS A 80 -5.22 8.21 6.77
CA HIS A 80 -5.08 9.03 7.96
C HIS A 80 -5.84 10.35 7.81
N GLY A 81 -6.54 10.72 8.91
CA GLY A 81 -6.96 12.07 9.14
C GLY A 81 -5.79 12.99 9.55
N ARG A 82 -6.08 14.24 9.85
CA ARG A 82 -5.06 15.20 10.31
C ARG A 82 -4.49 14.76 11.66
N TYR A 83 -3.17 14.77 11.79
CA TYR A 83 -2.50 14.54 13.06
C TYR A 83 -2.59 15.77 13.94
N ASN A 84 -3.08 15.60 15.14
CA ASN A 84 -3.03 16.62 16.19
C ASN A 84 -2.20 16.13 17.39
N ILE A 85 -0.93 15.77 17.09
CA ILE A 85 0.02 15.36 18.12
C ILE A 85 1.13 16.40 18.26
N PRO A 86 1.63 16.67 19.48
CA PRO A 86 2.63 17.71 19.75
C PRO A 86 4.07 17.24 19.45
N MET A 87 4.27 16.54 18.34
CA MET A 87 5.57 16.04 17.88
C MET A 87 6.04 16.80 16.67
N THR A 88 7.36 16.99 16.53
CA THR A 88 8.00 17.40 15.27
C THR A 88 7.96 16.25 14.26
N VAL A 89 8.23 16.54 12.98
CA VAL A 89 8.34 15.52 11.94
C VAL A 89 9.45 14.52 12.30
N ARG A 90 10.59 15.01 12.77
CA ARG A 90 11.73 14.17 13.18
C ARG A 90 11.33 13.23 14.33
N GLU A 91 10.73 13.74 15.39
CA GLU A 91 10.24 12.91 16.50
C GLU A 91 9.22 11.88 16.04
N TYR A 92 8.31 12.26 15.12
CA TYR A 92 7.29 11.36 14.59
C TYR A 92 7.86 10.20 13.79
N ILE A 93 8.82 10.44 12.90
CA ILE A 93 9.41 9.36 12.10
C ILE A 93 10.25 8.41 12.95
N VAL A 94 10.88 8.90 14.02
CA VAL A 94 11.66 8.12 14.99
C VAL A 94 10.81 7.10 15.74
N LEU A 95 9.47 7.25 15.79
CA LEU A 95 8.58 6.23 16.34
C LEU A 95 8.73 4.85 15.65
N ALA A 96 9.27 4.80 14.45
CA ALA A 96 9.66 3.55 13.79
C ALA A 96 10.64 2.70 14.62
N ALA A 97 11.48 3.35 15.47
CA ALA A 97 12.44 2.68 16.33
C ALA A 97 11.80 1.71 17.33
N PHE A 98 10.55 1.96 17.77
CA PHE A 98 9.85 1.05 18.70
C PHE A 98 9.68 -0.35 18.09
N VAL A 99 9.43 -0.44 16.78
CA VAL A 99 9.30 -1.72 16.07
C VAL A 99 10.68 -2.40 15.94
N GLN A 100 11.75 -1.60 15.81
CA GLN A 100 13.14 -2.07 15.67
C GLN A 100 13.89 -2.25 16.99
N LYS A 101 13.19 -2.32 18.13
CA LYS A 101 13.79 -2.44 19.46
C LYS A 101 14.88 -1.39 19.76
N GLY A 102 14.59 -0.14 19.37
CA GLY A 102 15.45 1.02 19.60
C GLY A 102 16.56 1.24 18.56
N ARG A 103 16.70 0.40 17.55
CA ARG A 103 17.72 0.52 16.50
C ARG A 103 17.20 1.34 15.32
N LEU A 104 17.34 2.66 15.37
CA LEU A 104 17.04 3.52 14.22
C LEU A 104 18.34 3.87 13.48
N ASN A 105 18.32 3.74 12.18
CA ASN A 105 19.36 4.29 11.33
C ASN A 105 19.06 5.78 11.07
N HIS A 106 19.72 6.68 11.80
CA HIS A 106 19.52 8.14 11.70
C HIS A 106 19.97 8.69 10.34
N GLU A 107 21.05 8.17 9.77
CA GLU A 107 21.55 8.56 8.46
C GLU A 107 20.50 8.26 7.37
N TRP A 108 19.94 7.07 7.40
CA TRP A 108 18.84 6.71 6.49
C TRP A 108 17.57 7.53 6.72
N ALA A 109 17.29 7.92 7.96
CA ALA A 109 16.17 8.84 8.25
C ALA A 109 16.39 10.21 7.60
N ASP A 110 17.60 10.76 7.66
CA ASP A 110 17.95 12.03 7.02
C ASP A 110 17.95 11.91 5.48
N GLU A 111 18.41 10.80 4.92
CA GLU A 111 18.29 10.50 3.49
C GLU A 111 16.82 10.49 3.02
N LEU A 112 15.94 9.85 3.78
CA LEU A 112 14.51 9.78 3.47
C LEU A 112 13.83 11.16 3.59
N LEU A 113 14.18 11.95 4.63
CA LEU A 113 13.68 13.33 4.76
C LEU A 113 14.08 14.18 3.56
N ASN A 114 15.31 14.05 3.07
CA ASN A 114 15.79 14.73 1.87
C ASN A 114 15.07 14.20 0.61
N TYR A 115 14.99 12.88 0.44
CA TYR A 115 14.35 12.28 -0.73
C TYR A 115 12.89 12.69 -0.86
N PHE A 116 12.15 12.78 0.23
CA PHE A 116 10.73 13.14 0.25
C PHE A 116 10.47 14.64 0.49
N ASP A 117 11.49 15.50 0.35
CA ASP A 117 11.39 16.98 0.49
C ASP A 117 10.78 17.41 1.85
N LEU A 118 11.20 16.77 2.94
CA LEU A 118 10.78 17.09 4.30
C LEU A 118 11.93 17.55 5.21
N ALA A 119 13.17 17.62 4.73
CA ALA A 119 14.32 17.98 5.56
C ALA A 119 14.18 19.37 6.19
N ALA A 120 13.74 20.38 5.41
CA ALA A 120 13.49 21.73 5.90
C ALA A 120 12.32 21.85 6.88
N LEU A 121 11.49 20.80 6.99
CA LEU A 121 10.32 20.74 7.86
C LEU A 121 10.53 19.81 9.06
N ALA A 122 11.70 19.21 9.20
CA ALA A 122 11.97 18.17 10.20
C ALA A 122 11.66 18.63 11.63
N GLU A 123 11.91 19.89 11.96
CA GLU A 123 11.67 20.47 13.28
C GLU A 123 10.28 21.14 13.42
N LYS A 124 9.45 21.15 12.36
CA LYS A 124 8.08 21.61 12.46
C LYS A 124 7.19 20.55 13.10
N ARG A 125 6.18 20.99 13.86
CA ARG A 125 5.15 20.10 14.40
C ARG A 125 4.37 19.46 13.27
N ILE A 126 4.20 18.13 13.30
CA ILE A 126 3.52 17.38 12.23
C ILE A 126 2.09 17.85 12.00
N GLY A 127 1.37 18.27 13.03
CA GLY A 127 0.01 18.81 12.93
C GLY A 127 -0.09 20.15 12.18
N ARG A 128 1.05 20.84 11.92
CA ARG A 128 1.11 22.09 11.13
C ARG A 128 1.44 21.87 9.67
N LEU A 129 1.67 20.64 9.28
CA LEU A 129 1.97 20.27 7.90
C LEU A 129 0.71 20.15 7.06
N SER A 130 0.82 20.38 5.75
CA SER A 130 -0.22 20.03 4.78
C SER A 130 -0.49 18.51 4.77
N GLY A 131 -1.65 18.11 4.24
CA GLY A 131 -2.00 16.69 4.14
C GLY A 131 -0.96 15.87 3.38
N GLY A 132 -0.42 16.41 2.28
CA GLY A 132 0.63 15.75 1.50
C GLY A 132 1.96 15.65 2.24
N GLU A 133 2.35 16.67 3.04
CA GLU A 133 3.54 16.61 3.89
C GLU A 133 3.37 15.58 5.01
N GLN A 134 2.20 15.52 5.65
CA GLN A 134 1.89 14.51 6.66
C GLN A 134 1.92 13.11 6.05
N GLN A 135 1.39 12.94 4.85
CA GLN A 135 1.41 11.65 4.14
C GLN A 135 2.85 11.19 3.85
N ARG A 136 3.73 12.08 3.38
CA ARG A 136 5.15 11.77 3.19
C ARG A 136 5.84 11.38 4.49
N ALA A 137 5.56 12.08 5.60
CA ALA A 137 6.09 11.72 6.91
C ALA A 137 5.63 10.32 7.37
N ASN A 138 4.36 9.95 7.12
CA ASN A 138 3.85 8.60 7.37
C ASN A 138 4.59 7.53 6.57
N ILE A 139 4.84 7.80 5.31
CA ILE A 139 5.56 6.90 4.42
C ILE A 139 7.00 6.72 4.94
N ILE A 140 7.70 7.80 5.29
CA ILE A 140 9.05 7.73 5.86
C ILE A 140 9.05 6.88 7.14
N ARG A 141 8.10 7.12 8.05
CA ARG A 141 7.98 6.33 9.27
C ARG A 141 7.79 4.84 9.01
N ALA A 142 6.97 4.48 8.01
CA ALA A 142 6.77 3.08 7.64
C ALA A 142 8.02 2.47 7.01
N LEU A 143 8.73 3.19 6.14
CA LEU A 143 9.98 2.75 5.54
C LEU A 143 11.05 2.51 6.62
N LEU A 144 11.16 3.41 7.59
CA LEU A 144 12.10 3.31 8.71
C LEU A 144 11.84 2.10 9.63
N GLN A 145 10.65 1.50 9.59
CA GLN A 145 10.41 0.21 10.27
C GLN A 145 11.22 -0.94 9.67
N ASN A 146 11.77 -0.75 8.47
CA ASN A 146 12.59 -1.75 7.76
C ASN A 146 11.93 -3.14 7.67
N ALA A 147 10.62 -3.15 7.56
CA ALA A 147 9.85 -4.39 7.43
C ALA A 147 10.00 -4.97 6.02
N PRO A 148 10.07 -6.31 5.86
CA PRO A 148 10.15 -6.95 4.55
C PRO A 148 8.88 -6.77 3.71
N VAL A 149 7.76 -6.34 4.31
CA VAL A 149 6.52 -6.05 3.59
C VAL A 149 5.93 -4.70 4.02
N LEU A 150 5.54 -3.90 3.03
CA LEU A 150 4.85 -2.61 3.21
C LEU A 150 3.41 -2.73 2.72
N LEU A 151 2.46 -2.40 3.58
CA LEU A 151 1.05 -2.30 3.26
C LEU A 151 0.66 -0.82 3.22
N LEU A 152 0.21 -0.32 2.07
CA LEU A 152 -0.01 1.09 1.82
C LEU A 152 -1.45 1.32 1.34
N ASP A 153 -2.28 1.90 2.18
CA ASP A 153 -3.68 2.20 1.87
C ASP A 153 -3.78 3.62 1.29
N GLU A 154 -3.96 3.72 -0.01
CA GLU A 154 -4.05 4.96 -0.78
C GLU A 154 -2.86 5.91 -0.54
N PRO A 155 -1.61 5.44 -0.70
CA PRO A 155 -0.42 6.23 -0.33
C PRO A 155 -0.21 7.48 -1.19
N CYS A 156 -0.82 7.53 -2.37
CA CYS A 156 -0.73 8.65 -3.31
C CYS A 156 -1.75 9.76 -3.03
N ASN A 157 -2.72 9.56 -2.14
CA ASN A 157 -3.71 10.58 -1.82
C ASN A 157 -3.04 11.80 -1.18
N HIS A 158 -3.54 12.99 -1.55
CA HIS A 158 -3.00 14.29 -1.14
C HIS A 158 -1.57 14.61 -1.63
N LEU A 159 -0.94 13.73 -2.40
CA LEU A 159 0.34 14.00 -3.04
C LEU A 159 0.11 14.62 -4.42
N ASP A 160 0.91 15.62 -4.76
CA ASP A 160 1.02 16.08 -6.13
C ASP A 160 1.68 15.03 -7.04
N ILE A 161 1.55 15.21 -8.36
CA ILE A 161 2.05 14.27 -9.38
C ILE A 161 3.53 13.93 -9.16
N ARG A 162 4.37 14.93 -8.85
CA ARG A 162 5.82 14.74 -8.63
C ARG A 162 6.06 13.78 -7.45
N HIS A 163 5.39 14.00 -6.32
CA HIS A 163 5.57 13.18 -5.13
C HIS A 163 4.96 11.79 -5.27
N GLN A 164 3.85 11.65 -6.02
CA GLN A 164 3.30 10.33 -6.38
C GLN A 164 4.33 9.50 -7.14
N HIS A 165 4.90 10.03 -8.21
CA HIS A 165 5.92 9.34 -9.00
C HIS A 165 7.20 9.06 -8.20
N ARG A 166 7.66 9.99 -7.36
CA ARG A 166 8.82 9.76 -6.47
C ARG A 166 8.60 8.59 -5.51
N LEU A 167 7.41 8.51 -4.89
CA LEU A 167 7.06 7.39 -4.03
C LEU A 167 7.10 6.07 -4.80
N MET A 168 6.41 6.00 -5.93
CA MET A 168 6.36 4.78 -6.74
C MET A 168 7.74 4.35 -7.23
N GLN A 169 8.56 5.28 -7.69
CA GLN A 169 9.96 5.00 -8.07
C GLN A 169 10.79 4.50 -6.89
N TYR A 170 10.61 5.08 -5.70
CA TYR A 170 11.29 4.59 -4.50
C TYR A 170 10.96 3.13 -4.22
N LEU A 171 9.66 2.79 -4.21
CA LEU A 171 9.19 1.42 -3.94
C LEU A 171 9.73 0.42 -4.97
N VAL A 172 9.70 0.76 -6.26
CA VAL A 172 10.24 -0.10 -7.33
C VAL A 172 11.75 -0.31 -7.20
N ARG A 173 12.51 0.76 -6.92
CA ARG A 173 13.98 0.66 -6.75
C ARG A 173 14.38 -0.20 -5.55
N HIS A 174 13.56 -0.22 -4.52
CA HIS A 174 13.85 -0.92 -3.26
C HIS A 174 13.02 -2.21 -3.07
N LYS A 175 12.39 -2.73 -4.13
CA LYS A 175 11.56 -3.94 -4.08
C LYS A 175 12.29 -5.21 -3.62
N SER A 176 13.60 -5.28 -3.79
CA SER A 176 14.42 -6.37 -3.26
C SER A 176 14.58 -6.31 -1.73
N ARG A 177 14.42 -5.12 -1.12
CA ARG A 177 14.47 -4.91 0.32
C ARG A 177 13.12 -5.13 0.98
N ALA A 178 12.04 -4.66 0.34
CA ALA A 178 10.68 -4.80 0.84
C ALA A 178 9.68 -4.95 -0.31
N SER A 179 8.81 -5.93 -0.20
CA SER A 179 7.64 -6.04 -1.07
C SER A 179 6.58 -5.02 -0.66
N SER A 180 5.81 -4.50 -1.61
CA SER A 180 4.75 -3.53 -1.35
C SER A 180 3.39 -4.02 -1.85
N VAL A 181 2.35 -3.87 -1.02
CA VAL A 181 0.95 -4.08 -1.40
C VAL A 181 0.23 -2.75 -1.22
N MET A 182 -0.25 -2.17 -2.31
CA MET A 182 -0.75 -0.81 -2.35
C MET A 182 -2.18 -0.75 -2.86
N VAL A 183 -3.07 -0.05 -2.18
CA VAL A 183 -4.36 0.35 -2.77
C VAL A 183 -4.12 1.57 -3.64
N LEU A 184 -4.45 1.48 -4.91
CA LEU A 184 -4.34 2.57 -5.87
C LEU A 184 -5.68 2.84 -6.57
N HIS A 185 -6.00 4.13 -6.76
CA HIS A 185 -7.16 4.56 -7.55
C HIS A 185 -6.78 4.87 -9.00
N ASP A 186 -5.56 5.33 -9.21
CA ASP A 186 -5.06 5.65 -10.54
C ASP A 186 -4.59 4.37 -11.25
N LEU A 187 -5.32 4.00 -12.33
CA LEU A 187 -5.01 2.83 -13.14
C LEU A 187 -3.66 2.99 -13.86
N ASN A 188 -3.26 4.21 -14.20
CA ASN A 188 -1.99 4.45 -14.88
C ASN A 188 -0.81 4.27 -13.94
N LEU A 189 -0.92 4.72 -12.68
CA LEU A 189 0.10 4.43 -11.67
C LEU A 189 0.19 2.91 -11.40
N ALA A 190 -0.95 2.22 -11.31
CA ALA A 190 -0.96 0.76 -11.14
C ALA A 190 -0.30 0.05 -12.31
N ALA A 191 -0.66 0.40 -13.56
CA ALA A 191 -0.10 -0.20 -14.77
C ALA A 191 1.41 0.02 -14.91
N ARG A 192 1.90 1.21 -14.52
CA ARG A 192 3.29 1.63 -14.71
C ARG A 192 4.23 1.03 -13.66
N TYR A 193 3.75 0.87 -12.40
CA TYR A 193 4.65 0.61 -11.27
C TYR A 193 4.41 -0.74 -10.57
N ALA A 194 3.25 -1.37 -10.74
CA ALA A 194 2.98 -2.65 -10.11
C ALA A 194 3.35 -3.82 -11.03
N GLU A 195 4.02 -4.82 -10.47
CA GLU A 195 4.33 -6.08 -11.14
C GLU A 195 3.14 -7.04 -11.12
N HIS A 196 2.32 -6.93 -10.06
CA HIS A 196 1.13 -7.73 -9.87
C HIS A 196 -0.08 -6.84 -9.54
N ILE A 197 -1.22 -7.17 -10.09
CA ILE A 197 -2.48 -6.44 -9.91
C ILE A 197 -3.50 -7.39 -9.30
N VAL A 198 -4.23 -6.89 -8.31
CA VAL A 198 -5.42 -7.53 -7.74
C VAL A 198 -6.61 -6.62 -8.02
N LEU A 199 -7.52 -7.06 -8.89
CA LEU A 199 -8.76 -6.34 -9.22
C LEU A 199 -9.87 -6.85 -8.32
N MET A 200 -10.53 -5.93 -7.62
CA MET A 200 -11.62 -6.24 -6.68
C MET A 200 -12.93 -5.55 -7.06
N ASP A 201 -14.04 -6.24 -6.83
CA ASP A 201 -15.38 -5.66 -6.82
C ASP A 201 -16.24 -6.32 -5.74
N LYS A 202 -17.05 -5.54 -5.05
CA LYS A 202 -18.07 -5.99 -4.06
C LYS A 202 -17.54 -7.05 -3.08
N GLY A 203 -16.31 -6.85 -2.58
CA GLY A 203 -15.69 -7.72 -1.59
C GLY A 203 -15.09 -9.01 -2.14
N LYS A 204 -14.98 -9.17 -3.45
CA LYS A 204 -14.44 -10.35 -4.12
C LYS A 204 -13.24 -10.01 -4.98
N ILE A 205 -12.39 -11.00 -5.21
CA ILE A 205 -11.30 -10.91 -6.21
C ILE A 205 -11.91 -11.27 -7.58
N ILE A 206 -11.86 -10.34 -8.51
CA ILE A 206 -12.33 -10.54 -9.88
C ILE A 206 -11.21 -11.13 -10.75
N ALA A 207 -9.99 -10.61 -10.57
CA ALA A 207 -8.80 -11.11 -11.25
C ALA A 207 -7.56 -10.76 -10.44
N ALA A 208 -6.53 -11.62 -10.53
CA ALA A 208 -5.22 -11.38 -9.96
C ALA A 208 -4.15 -11.89 -10.93
N GLY A 209 -3.06 -11.13 -11.12
CA GLY A 209 -1.99 -11.47 -12.05
C GLY A 209 -1.17 -10.27 -12.46
N ASN A 210 -0.39 -10.41 -13.53
CA ASN A 210 0.34 -9.27 -14.09
C ASN A 210 -0.62 -8.24 -14.74
N ALA A 211 -0.12 -7.04 -15.01
CA ALA A 211 -0.93 -5.96 -15.58
C ALA A 211 -1.58 -6.35 -16.92
N ALA A 212 -0.90 -7.14 -17.77
CA ALA A 212 -1.44 -7.54 -19.07
C ALA A 212 -2.65 -8.48 -18.94
N ALA A 213 -2.66 -9.35 -17.94
CA ALA A 213 -3.75 -10.29 -17.68
C ALA A 213 -4.97 -9.62 -17.02
N VAL A 214 -4.74 -8.68 -16.09
CA VAL A 214 -5.79 -8.10 -15.26
C VAL A 214 -6.33 -6.78 -15.82
N MET A 215 -5.47 -5.93 -16.38
CA MET A 215 -5.86 -4.59 -16.86
C MET A 215 -6.33 -4.64 -18.32
N ARG A 216 -7.31 -5.48 -18.57
CA ARG A 216 -8.00 -5.59 -19.86
C ARG A 216 -9.22 -4.66 -19.85
N PRO A 217 -9.48 -3.91 -20.94
CA PRO A 217 -10.63 -3.00 -21.02
C PRO A 217 -11.95 -3.65 -20.63
N ASP A 218 -12.24 -4.84 -21.15
CA ASP A 218 -13.48 -5.58 -20.88
C ASP A 218 -13.68 -5.88 -19.39
N LEU A 219 -12.62 -6.28 -18.67
CA LEU A 219 -12.68 -6.51 -17.22
C LEU A 219 -12.84 -5.20 -16.45
N LEU A 220 -12.06 -4.18 -16.82
CA LEU A 220 -12.11 -2.88 -16.14
C LEU A 220 -13.48 -2.20 -16.35
N GLU A 221 -14.02 -2.21 -17.57
CA GLU A 221 -15.35 -1.67 -17.87
C GLU A 221 -16.44 -2.38 -17.07
N ALA A 222 -16.41 -3.72 -16.99
CA ALA A 222 -17.36 -4.51 -16.23
C ALA A 222 -17.34 -4.16 -14.73
N VAL A 223 -16.13 -3.91 -14.16
CA VAL A 223 -15.93 -3.64 -12.74
C VAL A 223 -16.22 -2.17 -12.39
N TYR A 224 -15.76 -1.22 -13.21
CA TYR A 224 -15.93 0.21 -12.94
C TYR A 224 -17.24 0.78 -13.44
N GLY A 225 -17.96 0.05 -14.30
CA GLY A 225 -19.24 0.49 -14.89
C GLY A 225 -19.09 1.69 -15.83
N TRP A 226 -17.90 1.90 -16.40
CA TRP A 226 -17.57 3.03 -17.26
C TRP A 226 -16.64 2.60 -18.39
N PRO A 227 -16.80 3.12 -19.63
CA PRO A 227 -15.91 2.80 -20.74
C PRO A 227 -14.45 3.16 -20.43
N ILE A 228 -13.56 2.19 -20.57
CA ILE A 228 -12.12 2.36 -20.32
C ILE A 228 -11.35 1.89 -21.55
N ARG A 229 -10.60 2.79 -22.17
CA ARG A 229 -9.78 2.50 -23.35
C ARG A 229 -8.33 2.28 -22.95
N ARG A 230 -7.74 1.20 -23.44
CA ARG A 230 -6.31 0.94 -23.34
C ARG A 230 -5.61 1.61 -24.53
N CYS A 231 -4.71 2.51 -24.24
CA CYS A 231 -3.87 3.21 -25.21
C CYS A 231 -2.41 2.79 -25.03
N LYS A 232 -1.59 3.03 -26.04
CA LYS A 232 -0.14 2.79 -26.01
C LYS A 232 0.56 3.95 -26.68
N ASP A 233 1.62 4.45 -26.06
CA ASP A 233 2.56 5.42 -26.61
C ASP A 233 4.02 4.99 -26.41
N GLU A 234 4.97 5.91 -26.62
CA GLU A 234 6.41 5.65 -26.44
C GLU A 234 6.79 5.34 -24.99
N GLU A 235 6.02 5.87 -24.01
CA GLU A 235 6.26 5.67 -22.58
C GLU A 235 5.63 4.36 -22.04
N GLY A 236 4.72 3.73 -22.82
CA GLY A 236 4.11 2.45 -22.47
C GLY A 236 2.59 2.41 -22.62
N ILE A 237 1.95 1.58 -21.79
CA ILE A 237 0.50 1.40 -21.78
C ILE A 237 -0.13 2.35 -20.77
N TYR A 238 -1.21 3.02 -21.19
CA TYR A 238 -2.02 3.87 -20.33
C TYR A 238 -3.51 3.70 -20.61
N PHE A 239 -4.34 4.15 -19.67
CA PHE A 239 -5.79 4.01 -19.69
C PHE A 239 -6.45 5.39 -19.71
N ARG A 240 -7.54 5.50 -20.49
CA ARG A 240 -8.41 6.68 -20.56
C ARG A 240 -9.85 6.23 -20.31
N SER A 241 -10.54 7.01 -19.49
CA SER A 241 -12.00 6.90 -19.23
C SER A 241 -12.75 8.00 -19.95
#